data_d2ab2198c944f832327adbde5c0520f8
#
_entry.id   d2ab2198c944f832327adbde5c0520f8
#
_cell.length_a   1.000
_cell.length_b   1.000
_cell.length_c   1.000
_cell.angle_alpha   90.00
_cell.angle_beta   90.00
_cell.angle_gamma   90.00
#
_symmetry.space_group_name_H-M   'P 1'
#
loop_
_entity.id
_entity.type
_entity.pdbx_description
1 polymer ?
#
loop_
_entity_poly.entity_id
_entity_poly.type
_entity_poly.pdbx_seq_one_letter_code
_entity_poly.pdbx_strand_id
1 'polypeptide(L)'
;MRNKIKKIIIILNFLILISFNVSSNEQFNFDVTEVEILDNGNEFRGIKRGTITSENGVIINADKFIYYKITNILNAEGNVEILDDVNNYKIYSDKVTYFKNEEKFITKSNSEAINNKIILTADEFEYYKNLNIIKAKNNVEFEDKIKNIILQ
;
A
#
# COMPACT_ATOMS: atom_id res chain seq x y z
N MET A 1 -8.52 -59.08 -1.75
CA MET A 1 -8.24 -57.96 -2.70
C MET A 1 -9.23 -56.80 -2.55
N ARG A 2 -10.52 -57.05 -2.44
CA ARG A 2 -11.61 -55.99 -2.39
C ARG A 2 -11.46 -54.97 -1.24
N ASN A 3 -10.94 -55.38 -0.07
CA ASN A 3 -10.76 -54.45 1.08
C ASN A 3 -9.52 -53.53 0.96
N LYS A 4 -8.49 -53.93 0.24
CA LYS A 4 -7.29 -53.10 -0.01
C LYS A 4 -7.61 -51.97 -1.00
N ILE A 5 -8.40 -52.27 -2.03
CA ILE A 5 -8.82 -51.29 -3.03
C ILE A 5 -9.74 -50.20 -2.38
N LYS A 6 -10.66 -50.61 -1.48
CA LYS A 6 -11.51 -49.65 -0.74
C LYS A 6 -10.67 -48.72 0.16
N LYS A 7 -9.64 -49.22 0.85
CA LYS A 7 -8.74 -48.38 1.66
C LYS A 7 -7.94 -47.42 0.81
N ILE A 8 -7.45 -47.85 -0.36
CA ILE A 8 -6.71 -46.98 -1.29
C ILE A 8 -7.61 -45.86 -1.82
N ILE A 9 -8.85 -46.16 -2.17
CA ILE A 9 -9.82 -45.15 -2.64
C ILE A 9 -10.14 -44.14 -1.54
N ILE A 10 -10.28 -44.55 -0.27
CA ILE A 10 -10.52 -43.67 0.87
C ILE A 10 -9.31 -42.77 1.10
N ILE A 11 -8.09 -43.27 1.03
CA ILE A 11 -6.86 -42.49 1.18
C ILE A 11 -6.73 -41.46 0.03
N LEU A 12 -7.03 -41.86 -1.20
CA LEU A 12 -6.98 -40.98 -2.36
C LEU A 12 -8.01 -39.86 -2.27
N ASN A 13 -9.23 -40.13 -1.81
CA ASN A 13 -10.24 -39.09 -1.56
C ASN A 13 -9.84 -38.15 -0.41
N PHE A 14 -9.19 -38.66 0.64
CA PHE A 14 -8.69 -37.84 1.74
C PHE A 14 -7.54 -36.91 1.29
N LEU A 15 -6.69 -37.38 0.37
CA LEU A 15 -5.63 -36.54 -0.20
C LEU A 15 -6.18 -35.37 -1.06
N ILE A 16 -7.31 -35.57 -1.75
CA ILE A 16 -7.95 -34.54 -2.58
C ILE A 16 -8.60 -33.46 -1.70
N LEU A 17 -9.03 -33.79 -0.48
CA LEU A 17 -9.61 -32.83 0.47
C LEU A 17 -8.57 -31.90 1.13
N ILE A 18 -7.27 -32.21 0.99
CA ILE A 18 -6.17 -31.35 1.47
C ILE A 18 -5.68 -30.39 0.36
N SER A 19 -6.48 -30.09 -0.62
CA SER A 19 -6.23 -28.96 -1.52
C SER A 19 -6.42 -27.69 -0.72
N PHE A 20 -5.39 -27.30 0.05
CA PHE A 20 -5.32 -25.96 0.59
C PHE A 20 -5.34 -25.02 -0.61
N ASN A 21 -6.42 -24.28 -0.76
CA ASN A 21 -6.41 -23.08 -1.56
C ASN A 21 -5.33 -22.17 -0.92
N VAL A 22 -4.10 -22.27 -1.37
CA VAL A 22 -3.12 -21.21 -1.17
C VAL A 22 -3.64 -20.07 -2.02
N SER A 23 -4.55 -19.31 -1.46
CA SER A 23 -4.86 -17.99 -1.95
C SER A 23 -3.56 -17.20 -1.74
N SER A 24 -2.80 -17.05 -2.81
CA SER A 24 -1.77 -16.02 -2.86
C SER A 24 -2.53 -14.71 -2.82
N ASN A 25 -2.72 -14.20 -1.61
CA ASN A 25 -3.26 -12.86 -1.41
C ASN A 25 -2.14 -11.92 -1.85
N GLU A 26 -2.12 -11.55 -3.12
CA GLU A 26 -1.22 -10.52 -3.61
C GLU A 26 -1.70 -9.21 -3.00
N GLN A 27 -1.02 -8.76 -1.95
CA GLN A 27 -1.38 -7.56 -1.18
C GLN A 27 -1.33 -6.27 -2.00
N PHE A 28 -0.66 -6.31 -3.15
CA PHE A 28 -0.51 -5.21 -4.08
C PHE A 28 -0.64 -5.68 -5.52
N ASN A 29 -1.37 -4.91 -6.32
CA ASN A 29 -1.35 -5.00 -7.77
C ASN A 29 -0.38 -3.94 -8.32
N PHE A 30 0.60 -4.37 -9.12
CA PHE A 30 1.63 -3.52 -9.72
C PHE A 30 1.31 -3.28 -11.18
N ASP A 31 1.04 -2.04 -11.56
CA ASP A 31 0.96 -1.57 -12.94
C ASP A 31 2.17 -0.67 -13.21
N VAL A 32 3.30 -1.30 -13.48
CA VAL A 32 4.60 -0.66 -13.70
C VAL A 32 5.23 -1.19 -14.97
N THR A 33 5.94 -0.34 -15.69
CA THR A 33 6.50 -0.68 -17.01
C THR A 33 7.64 -1.69 -16.92
N GLU A 34 8.40 -1.69 -15.81
CA GLU A 34 9.59 -2.50 -15.65
C GLU A 34 9.74 -2.89 -14.17
N VAL A 35 9.87 -4.20 -13.91
CA VAL A 35 10.01 -4.76 -12.56
C VAL A 35 11.26 -5.62 -12.49
N GLU A 36 12.09 -5.39 -11.50
CA GLU A 36 13.15 -6.31 -11.08
C GLU A 36 12.67 -7.10 -9.86
N ILE A 37 12.88 -8.42 -9.88
CA ILE A 37 12.56 -9.30 -8.75
C ILE A 37 13.88 -9.81 -8.18
N LEU A 38 14.12 -9.51 -6.93
CA LEU A 38 15.35 -9.77 -6.20
C LEU A 38 15.06 -10.61 -4.93
N ASP A 39 16.12 -11.02 -4.25
CA ASP A 39 16.05 -11.75 -2.98
C ASP A 39 15.06 -12.94 -3.03
N ASN A 40 15.23 -13.82 -4.04
CA ASN A 40 14.37 -14.99 -4.24
C ASN A 40 12.87 -14.69 -4.28
N GLY A 41 12.48 -13.50 -4.79
CA GLY A 41 11.09 -13.08 -4.87
C GLY A 41 10.57 -12.34 -3.64
N ASN A 42 11.45 -11.91 -2.73
CA ASN A 42 11.07 -11.14 -1.55
C ASN A 42 11.16 -9.62 -1.74
N GLU A 43 11.90 -9.17 -2.76
CA GLU A 43 12.02 -7.75 -3.09
C GLU A 43 11.59 -7.49 -4.54
N PHE A 44 10.68 -6.54 -4.73
CA PHE A 44 10.19 -6.10 -6.04
C PHE A 44 10.56 -4.63 -6.23
N ARG A 45 11.24 -4.30 -7.32
CA ARG A 45 11.61 -2.93 -7.69
C ARG A 45 10.94 -2.53 -8.98
N GLY A 46 10.13 -1.47 -8.92
CA GLY A 46 9.65 -0.76 -10.10
C GLY A 46 10.57 0.44 -10.35
N ILE A 47 11.25 0.47 -11.50
CA ILE A 47 12.29 1.48 -11.80
C ILE A 47 11.83 2.62 -12.71
N LYS A 48 10.58 2.58 -13.13
CA LYS A 48 9.92 3.63 -13.92
C LYS A 48 8.60 3.99 -13.29
N ARG A 49 8.10 5.19 -13.62
CA ARG A 49 6.79 5.64 -13.14
C ARG A 49 5.72 4.59 -13.39
N GLY A 50 4.92 4.35 -12.37
CA GLY A 50 3.84 3.38 -12.41
C GLY A 50 2.83 3.61 -11.30
N THR A 51 1.94 2.65 -11.17
CA THR A 51 0.85 2.65 -10.20
C THR A 51 0.86 1.35 -9.40
N ILE A 52 0.72 1.46 -8.10
CA ILE A 52 0.49 0.32 -7.21
C ILE A 52 -0.88 0.50 -6.57
N THR A 53 -1.71 -0.54 -6.65
CA THR A 53 -3.01 -0.57 -5.98
C THR A 53 -2.99 -1.61 -4.88
N SER A 54 -3.38 -1.22 -3.67
CA SER A 54 -3.54 -2.14 -2.54
C SER A 54 -4.92 -2.79 -2.55
N GLU A 55 -5.10 -3.94 -1.89
CA GLU A 55 -6.39 -4.63 -1.79
C GLU A 55 -7.50 -3.76 -1.19
N ASN A 56 -7.16 -2.85 -0.28
CA ASN A 56 -8.12 -1.95 0.36
C ASN A 56 -8.36 -0.65 -0.42
N GLY A 57 -8.01 -0.63 -1.72
CA GLY A 57 -8.36 0.41 -2.67
C GLY A 57 -7.49 1.67 -2.62
N VAL A 58 -6.37 1.66 -1.87
CA VAL A 58 -5.40 2.76 -1.96
C VAL A 58 -4.61 2.63 -3.25
N ILE A 59 -4.49 3.73 -3.97
CA ILE A 59 -3.69 3.84 -5.20
C ILE A 59 -2.45 4.70 -4.88
N ILE A 60 -1.28 4.22 -5.29
CA ILE A 60 -0.01 4.93 -5.10
C ILE A 60 0.67 5.06 -6.47
N ASN A 61 0.87 6.30 -6.90
CA ASN A 61 1.62 6.64 -8.12
C ASN A 61 3.00 7.16 -7.70
N ALA A 62 4.07 6.72 -8.36
CA ALA A 62 5.43 7.23 -8.12
C ALA A 62 6.38 6.92 -9.28
N ASP A 63 7.56 7.54 -9.26
CA ASP A 63 8.58 7.30 -10.28
C ASP A 63 9.35 6.01 -10.02
N LYS A 64 9.46 5.59 -8.74
CA LYS A 64 10.14 4.36 -8.33
C LYS A 64 9.43 3.71 -7.14
N PHE A 65 9.52 2.37 -7.08
CA PHE A 65 8.97 1.57 -6.00
C PHE A 65 9.96 0.50 -5.53
N ILE A 66 9.97 0.21 -4.24
CA ILE A 66 10.61 -0.97 -3.65
C ILE A 66 9.62 -1.60 -2.67
N TYR A 67 9.20 -2.83 -2.96
CA TYR A 67 8.31 -3.58 -2.07
C TYR A 67 9.06 -4.76 -1.46
N TYR A 68 9.02 -4.84 -0.14
CA TYR A 68 9.57 -5.93 0.65
C TYR A 68 8.43 -6.86 1.10
N LYS A 69 8.30 -8.00 0.45
CA LYS A 69 7.19 -8.93 0.64
C LYS A 69 7.09 -9.50 2.06
N ILE A 70 8.24 -9.84 2.69
CA ILE A 70 8.28 -10.43 4.04
C ILE A 70 7.75 -9.46 5.10
N THR A 71 8.10 -8.18 4.99
CA THR A 71 7.73 -7.15 5.96
C THR A 71 6.45 -6.41 5.59
N ASN A 72 5.94 -6.60 4.37
CA ASN A 72 4.82 -5.85 3.80
C ASN A 72 5.05 -4.33 3.83
N ILE A 73 6.30 -3.91 3.53
CA ILE A 73 6.67 -2.50 3.46
C ILE A 73 6.88 -2.12 1.99
N LEU A 74 6.19 -1.06 1.57
CA LEU A 74 6.36 -0.44 0.26
C LEU A 74 6.99 0.93 0.42
N ASN A 75 8.11 1.16 -0.25
CA ASN A 75 8.72 2.48 -0.41
C ASN A 75 8.42 3.01 -1.82
N ALA A 76 7.99 4.27 -1.91
CA ALA A 76 7.75 4.99 -3.14
C ALA A 76 8.56 6.28 -3.15
N GLU A 77 9.21 6.61 -4.27
CA GLU A 77 10.05 7.81 -4.44
C GLU A 77 9.78 8.51 -5.76
N GLY A 78 9.83 9.83 -5.71
CA GLY A 78 9.69 10.75 -6.85
C GLY A 78 8.23 10.95 -7.25
N ASN A 79 7.77 12.19 -7.13
CA ASN A 79 6.41 12.62 -7.51
C ASN A 79 5.34 11.65 -6.98
N VAL A 80 5.42 11.32 -5.68
CA VAL A 80 4.50 10.36 -5.08
C VAL A 80 3.13 10.99 -4.91
N GLU A 81 2.08 10.29 -5.34
CA GLU A 81 0.68 10.60 -5.12
C GLU A 81 -0.02 9.39 -4.50
N ILE A 82 -0.68 9.59 -3.38
CA ILE A 82 -1.54 8.59 -2.73
C ILE A 82 -2.99 9.03 -2.89
N LEU A 83 -3.83 8.13 -3.38
CA LEU A 83 -5.26 8.33 -3.49
C LEU A 83 -5.95 7.33 -2.55
N ASP A 84 -6.68 7.86 -1.57
CA ASP A 84 -7.53 7.09 -0.65
C ASP A 84 -8.97 7.59 -0.79
N ASP A 85 -9.70 6.97 -1.70
CA ASP A 85 -11.08 7.35 -1.98
C ASP A 85 -12.03 7.05 -0.81
N VAL A 86 -11.69 6.09 0.05
CA VAL A 86 -12.52 5.74 1.22
C VAL A 86 -12.55 6.90 2.22
N ASN A 87 -11.40 7.52 2.48
CA ASN A 87 -11.26 8.64 3.40
C ASN A 87 -11.25 10.01 2.69
N ASN A 88 -11.38 10.03 1.35
CA ASN A 88 -11.33 11.23 0.51
C ASN A 88 -10.02 12.02 0.66
N TYR A 89 -8.88 11.32 0.78
CA TYR A 89 -7.57 11.96 0.78
C TYR A 89 -6.85 11.82 -0.54
N LYS A 90 -6.20 12.93 -0.95
CA LYS A 90 -5.10 12.95 -1.90
C LYS A 90 -3.87 13.45 -1.16
N ILE A 91 -2.78 12.67 -1.18
CA ILE A 91 -1.55 13.02 -0.48
C ILE A 91 -0.42 13.01 -1.49
N TYR A 92 0.35 14.10 -1.51
CA TYR A 92 1.53 14.28 -2.36
C TYR A 92 2.79 14.35 -1.50
N SER A 93 3.91 13.83 -1.99
CA SER A 93 5.21 13.91 -1.30
C SER A 93 6.34 13.50 -2.24
N ASP A 94 7.60 13.78 -1.86
CA ASP A 94 8.76 13.28 -2.59
C ASP A 94 9.03 11.80 -2.29
N LYS A 95 8.73 11.37 -1.05
CA LYS A 95 8.96 9.99 -0.59
C LYS A 95 7.84 9.53 0.34
N VAL A 96 7.50 8.26 0.20
CA VAL A 96 6.51 7.60 1.04
C VAL A 96 6.98 6.21 1.44
N THR A 97 6.79 5.86 2.70
CA THR A 97 6.85 4.48 3.19
C THR A 97 5.47 4.05 3.65
N TYR A 98 4.93 2.98 3.06
CA TYR A 98 3.66 2.39 3.45
C TYR A 98 3.88 1.09 4.22
N PHE A 99 3.50 1.08 5.47
CA PHE A 99 3.47 -0.09 6.35
C PHE A 99 2.10 -0.77 6.21
N LYS A 100 2.00 -1.73 5.30
CA LYS A 100 0.71 -2.34 4.92
C LYS A 100 0.01 -3.01 6.10
N ASN A 101 0.75 -3.69 6.97
CA ASN A 101 0.19 -4.38 8.13
C ASN A 101 -0.42 -3.41 9.17
N GLU A 102 0.06 -2.16 9.21
CA GLU A 102 -0.40 -1.11 10.11
C GLU A 102 -1.40 -0.16 9.45
N GLU A 103 -1.61 -0.28 8.13
CA GLU A 103 -2.34 0.69 7.31
C GLU A 103 -1.85 2.12 7.57
N LYS A 104 -0.51 2.28 7.66
CA LYS A 104 0.16 3.53 8.00
C LYS A 104 1.09 3.99 6.89
N PHE A 105 0.98 5.24 6.52
CA PHE A 105 1.88 5.92 5.61
C PHE A 105 2.75 6.91 6.37
N ILE A 106 4.04 6.95 6.04
CA ILE A 106 4.97 8.02 6.44
C ILE A 106 5.45 8.71 5.18
N THR A 107 5.17 10.01 5.07
CA THR A 107 5.67 10.84 3.97
C THR A 107 6.92 11.58 4.40
N LYS A 108 7.76 11.98 3.44
CA LYS A 108 8.94 12.85 3.70
C LYS A 108 9.18 13.79 2.55
N SER A 109 9.42 15.05 2.91
CA SER A 109 9.69 16.18 2.02
C SER A 109 8.48 16.59 1.18
N ASN A 110 8.16 17.86 1.21
CA ASN A 110 7.11 18.49 0.40
C ASN A 110 5.77 17.76 0.51
N SER A 111 5.35 17.45 1.74
CA SER A 111 4.11 16.71 1.96
C SER A 111 2.89 17.64 1.92
N GLU A 112 1.91 17.31 1.08
CA GLU A 112 0.62 17.98 0.99
C GLU A 112 -0.51 16.95 1.07
N ALA A 113 -1.48 17.18 1.94
CA ALA A 113 -2.69 16.36 2.05
C ALA A 113 -3.91 17.21 1.77
N ILE A 114 -4.75 16.74 0.85
CA ILE A 114 -5.99 17.41 0.45
C ILE A 114 -7.17 16.50 0.82
N ASN A 115 -8.11 17.07 1.58
CA ASN A 115 -9.39 16.44 1.86
C ASN A 115 -10.50 17.47 1.57
N ASN A 116 -11.23 17.27 0.49
CA ASN A 116 -12.22 18.24 -0.02
C ASN A 116 -11.59 19.62 -0.26
N LYS A 117 -11.90 20.61 0.61
CA LYS A 117 -11.38 21.97 0.54
C LYS A 117 -10.36 22.31 1.64
N ILE A 118 -9.97 21.32 2.41
CA ILE A 118 -8.93 21.42 3.42
C ILE A 118 -7.61 21.01 2.79
N ILE A 119 -6.60 21.85 2.97
CA ILE A 119 -5.22 21.58 2.58
C ILE A 119 -4.36 21.62 3.82
N LEU A 120 -3.53 20.61 3.99
CA LEU A 120 -2.53 20.50 5.04
C LEU A 120 -1.17 20.28 4.38
N THR A 121 -0.18 21.13 4.69
CA THR A 121 1.19 20.95 4.24
C THR A 121 2.13 20.79 5.41
N ALA A 122 3.22 20.03 5.24
CA ALA A 122 4.27 19.84 6.23
C ALA A 122 5.51 19.18 5.60
N ASP A 123 6.59 19.08 6.36
CA ASP A 123 7.74 18.30 5.92
C ASP A 123 7.47 16.79 5.97
N GLU A 124 6.68 16.33 6.94
CA GLU A 124 6.38 14.92 7.16
C GLU A 124 4.93 14.73 7.63
N PHE A 125 4.26 13.69 7.09
CA PHE A 125 3.02 13.19 7.64
C PHE A 125 3.19 11.76 8.18
N GLU A 126 2.45 11.45 9.24
CA GLU A 126 2.06 10.09 9.60
C GLU A 126 0.55 9.96 9.36
N TYR A 127 0.16 9.27 8.28
CA TYR A 127 -1.24 9.01 7.98
C TYR A 127 -1.64 7.61 8.43
N TYR A 128 -2.56 7.54 9.36
CA TYR A 128 -3.16 6.30 9.89
C TYR A 128 -4.52 6.10 9.22
N LYS A 129 -4.53 5.34 8.13
CA LYS A 129 -5.70 5.15 7.26
C LYS A 129 -6.92 4.63 8.01
N ASN A 130 -6.76 3.56 8.80
CA ASN A 130 -7.86 2.94 9.54
C ASN A 130 -8.47 3.85 10.62
N LEU A 131 -7.72 4.83 11.10
CA LEU A 131 -8.18 5.80 12.09
C LEU A 131 -8.66 7.10 11.43
N ASN A 132 -8.40 7.28 10.14
CA ASN A 132 -8.63 8.52 9.41
C ASN A 132 -7.94 9.73 10.07
N ILE A 133 -6.67 9.55 10.50
CA ILE A 133 -5.89 10.56 11.22
C ILE A 133 -4.61 10.85 10.45
N ILE A 134 -4.33 12.13 10.20
CA ILE A 134 -3.02 12.63 9.75
C ILE A 134 -2.38 13.39 10.91
N LYS A 135 -1.12 13.04 11.24
CA LYS A 135 -0.25 13.82 12.10
C LYS A 135 0.80 14.50 11.23
N ALA A 136 0.85 15.81 11.28
CA ALA A 136 1.82 16.62 10.54
C ALA A 136 2.98 17.04 11.45
N LYS A 137 4.20 17.10 10.91
CA LYS A 137 5.41 17.48 11.64
C LYS A 137 6.26 18.42 10.81
N ASN A 138 6.74 19.47 11.45
CA ASN A 138 7.61 20.52 10.93
C ASN A 138 6.99 21.31 9.77
N ASN A 139 7.13 22.62 9.85
CA ASN A 139 6.66 23.57 8.84
C ASN A 139 5.19 23.33 8.46
N VAL A 140 4.33 23.16 9.48
CA VAL A 140 2.93 22.79 9.29
C VAL A 140 2.12 24.04 8.93
N GLU A 141 1.41 23.98 7.79
CA GLU A 141 0.43 24.96 7.38
C GLU A 141 -0.92 24.28 7.15
N PHE A 142 -2.00 24.91 7.59
CA PHE A 142 -3.36 24.40 7.42
C PHE A 142 -4.21 25.50 6.76
N GLU A 143 -4.91 25.15 5.69
CA GLU A 143 -5.86 26.02 4.99
C GLU A 143 -7.24 25.37 4.93
N ASP A 144 -8.27 26.06 5.40
CA ASP A 144 -9.68 25.70 5.17
C ASP A 144 -10.30 26.72 4.19
N LYS A 145 -10.41 26.32 2.92
CA LYS A 145 -10.95 27.18 1.84
C LYS A 145 -12.45 27.49 2.00
N ILE A 146 -13.18 26.74 2.82
CA ILE A 146 -14.59 27.01 3.09
C ILE A 146 -14.72 28.15 4.11
N LYS A 147 -13.88 28.13 5.13
CA LYS A 147 -13.93 29.06 6.25
C LYS A 147 -12.98 30.26 6.09
N ASN A 148 -12.13 30.25 5.03
CA ASN A 148 -11.06 31.24 4.83
C ASN A 148 -10.11 31.34 6.04
N ILE A 149 -9.77 30.18 6.65
CA ILE A 149 -8.85 30.09 7.79
C ILE A 149 -7.51 29.58 7.28
N ILE A 150 -6.44 30.29 7.62
CA ILE A 150 -5.04 29.86 7.41
C ILE A 150 -4.37 29.85 8.78
N LEU A 151 -3.74 28.74 9.14
CA LEU A 151 -2.95 28.57 10.37
C LEU A 151 -1.54 28.13 9.97
N GLN A 152 -0.51 28.73 10.58
CA GLN A 152 0.91 28.42 10.37
C GLN A 152 1.58 28.08 11.68
#